data_bb8870fef14150d7e74ed16ebfdbcca2
#
_entry.id   bb8870fef14150d7e74ed16ebfdbcca2
#
_cell.length_a   1.000
_cell.length_b   1.000
_cell.length_c   1.000
_cell.angle_alpha   90.00
_cell.angle_beta   90.00
_cell.angle_gamma   90.00
#
_symmetry.space_group_name_H-M   'P 1'
#
loop_
_entity.id
_entity.type
_entity.pdbx_description
1 polymer ?
#
loop_
_entity_poly.entity_id
_entity_poly.type
_entity_poly.pdbx_seq_one_letter_code
_entity_poly.pdbx_strand_id
1 'polypeptide(L)'
;MVSRSLAEEWEYQFHGSTATYRTPLDSISLFVLLDLLGSADPTIPSYFLTTHWAYRAMAGLEKRMRQLNVLETKPRFPFLPDGNKTANRFTRSYIDDDHRPFMQRGVDILHLIPSPFPDVWHEITDDGEHLDLPTVRDWARITTAFVVDWMGIQDFMPKLAGTKAKRNGAAATTTSSRRTEL
;
A
#
# COMPACT_ATOMS: atom_id res chain seq x y z
N MET A 1 -11.57 -4.59 21.09
CA MET A 1 -11.74 -3.68 22.26
C MET A 1 -10.58 -2.69 22.38
N VAL A 2 -9.34 -3.10 22.14
CA VAL A 2 -8.14 -2.23 22.25
C VAL A 2 -8.18 -1.04 21.29
N SER A 3 -8.52 -1.27 20.02
CA SER A 3 -8.63 -0.23 18.97
C SER A 3 -9.63 0.87 19.33
N ARG A 4 -10.76 0.50 19.96
CA ARG A 4 -11.77 1.46 20.40
C ARG A 4 -11.23 2.37 21.51
N SER A 5 -10.60 1.76 22.54
CA SER A 5 -10.04 2.54 23.67
C SER A 5 -8.93 3.48 23.20
N LEU A 6 -8.10 3.02 22.25
CA LEU A 6 -7.03 3.83 21.67
C LEU A 6 -7.58 5.01 20.86
N ALA A 7 -8.59 4.77 20.02
CA ALA A 7 -9.22 5.82 19.22
C ALA A 7 -9.90 6.87 20.11
N GLU A 8 -10.56 6.43 21.20
CA GLU A 8 -11.15 7.31 22.19
C GLU A 8 -10.09 8.14 22.93
N GLU A 9 -9.01 7.52 23.38
CA GLU A 9 -7.90 8.21 24.03
C GLU A 9 -7.32 9.30 23.13
N TRP A 10 -7.01 8.95 21.85
CA TRP A 10 -6.40 9.87 20.91
C TRP A 10 -7.33 11.00 20.45
N GLU A 11 -8.64 10.85 20.56
CA GLU A 11 -9.62 11.90 20.30
C GLU A 11 -9.56 13.03 21.34
N TYR A 12 -9.29 12.68 22.61
CA TYR A 12 -9.29 13.62 23.74
C TYR A 12 -7.89 14.01 24.24
N GLN A 13 -6.84 13.41 23.70
CA GLN A 13 -5.47 13.78 24.02
C GLN A 13 -5.05 15.00 23.19
N PHE A 14 -5.10 16.19 23.80
CA PHE A 14 -4.74 17.41 23.08
C PHE A 14 -3.23 17.64 23.03
N HIS A 15 -2.73 18.00 21.87
CA HIS A 15 -1.37 18.50 21.69
C HIS A 15 -1.21 19.93 22.21
N GLY A 16 0.01 20.37 22.40
CA GLY A 16 0.30 21.76 22.79
C GLY A 16 -0.19 22.76 21.72
N SER A 17 -0.44 24.01 22.14
CA SER A 17 -1.04 25.06 21.29
C SER A 17 -0.25 25.40 20.01
N THR A 18 1.02 25.01 19.93
CA THR A 18 1.90 25.23 18.76
C THR A 18 1.94 24.05 17.80
N ALA A 19 1.26 22.94 18.09
CA ALA A 19 1.23 21.76 17.25
C ALA A 19 0.36 21.99 16.02
N THR A 20 0.77 21.41 14.88
CA THR A 20 0.03 21.48 13.61
C THR A 20 -1.32 20.78 13.71
N TYR A 21 -1.37 19.68 14.44
CA TYR A 21 -2.58 18.88 14.65
C TYR A 21 -3.07 19.01 16.08
N ARG A 22 -4.37 19.06 16.26
CA ARG A 22 -4.99 19.26 17.59
C ARG A 22 -4.86 18.02 18.48
N THR A 23 -4.99 16.84 17.89
CA THR A 23 -4.93 15.55 18.59
C THR A 23 -4.06 14.56 17.80
N PRO A 24 -3.59 13.45 18.42
CA PRO A 24 -2.97 12.35 17.71
C PRO A 24 -3.89 11.81 16.60
N LEU A 25 -5.19 11.75 16.85
CA LEU A 25 -6.17 11.26 15.88
C LEU A 25 -6.19 12.14 14.61
N ASP A 26 -6.19 13.47 14.76
CA ASP A 26 -6.16 14.43 13.67
C ASP A 26 -4.86 14.34 12.83
N SER A 27 -3.81 13.78 13.40
CA SER A 27 -2.51 13.61 12.73
C SER A 27 -2.45 12.40 11.81
N ILE A 28 -3.44 11.50 11.87
CA ILE A 28 -3.48 10.30 11.03
C ILE A 28 -3.99 10.67 9.64
N SER A 29 -3.11 10.69 8.66
CA SER A 29 -3.49 10.94 7.26
C SER A 29 -4.03 9.72 6.53
N LEU A 30 -3.67 8.51 6.97
CA LEU A 30 -4.18 7.25 6.45
C LEU A 30 -3.93 6.14 7.47
N PHE A 31 -4.98 5.43 7.85
CA PHE A 31 -4.88 4.21 8.66
C PHE A 31 -4.88 2.99 7.72
N VAL A 32 -3.76 2.28 7.67
CA VAL A 32 -3.62 1.06 6.87
C VAL A 32 -3.74 -0.15 7.79
N LEU A 33 -4.81 -0.93 7.62
CA LEU A 33 -5.00 -2.19 8.33
C LEU A 33 -4.68 -3.36 7.40
N LEU A 34 -3.77 -4.23 7.85
CA LEU A 34 -3.36 -5.46 7.18
C LEU A 34 -3.91 -6.63 7.98
N ASP A 35 -4.79 -7.41 7.39
CA ASP A 35 -5.39 -8.57 8.05
C ASP A 35 -5.51 -9.76 7.11
N LEU A 36 -5.32 -10.97 7.65
CA LEU A 36 -5.49 -12.27 6.96
C LEU A 36 -4.69 -12.43 5.66
N LEU A 37 -3.51 -11.80 5.54
CA LEU A 37 -2.72 -11.75 4.31
C LEU A 37 -1.72 -12.92 4.15
N GLY A 38 -1.75 -13.91 5.05
CA GLY A 38 -0.76 -14.98 5.13
C GLY A 38 -1.03 -16.21 4.26
N SER A 39 -2.21 -16.34 3.66
CA SER A 39 -2.57 -17.49 2.82
C SER A 39 -2.19 -17.29 1.36
N ALA A 40 -2.01 -18.40 0.63
CA ALA A 40 -1.70 -18.37 -0.81
C ALA A 40 -2.81 -17.72 -1.64
N ASP A 41 -2.41 -17.06 -2.73
CA ASP A 41 -3.30 -16.45 -3.73
C ASP A 41 -4.42 -15.55 -3.17
N PRO A 42 -4.14 -14.65 -2.19
CA PRO A 42 -5.19 -13.82 -1.61
C PRO A 42 -5.74 -12.83 -2.64
N THR A 43 -7.04 -12.58 -2.56
CA THR A 43 -7.72 -11.56 -3.38
C THR A 43 -8.28 -10.48 -2.47
N ILE A 44 -7.73 -9.28 -2.54
CA ILE A 44 -8.11 -8.15 -1.69
C ILE A 44 -8.91 -7.13 -2.50
N PRO A 45 -10.23 -7.00 -2.30
CA PRO A 45 -11.02 -5.97 -2.94
C PRO A 45 -10.70 -4.56 -2.42
N SER A 46 -11.02 -3.55 -3.22
CA SER A 46 -11.06 -2.17 -2.72
C SER A 46 -12.40 -1.91 -2.04
N TYR A 47 -12.39 -1.67 -0.73
CA TYR A 47 -13.60 -1.52 0.08
C TYR A 47 -14.13 -0.09 0.10
N PHE A 48 -13.25 0.92 0.16
CA PHE A 48 -13.63 2.31 0.37
C PHE A 48 -13.32 3.18 -0.85
N LEU A 49 -14.33 3.90 -1.34
CA LEU A 49 -14.17 4.83 -2.47
C LEU A 49 -13.26 6.01 -2.10
N THR A 50 -13.37 6.51 -0.88
CA THR A 50 -12.61 7.67 -0.38
C THR A 50 -11.11 7.44 -0.40
N THR A 51 -10.67 6.21 -0.11
CA THR A 51 -9.25 5.82 -0.06
C THR A 51 -8.83 4.93 -1.24
N HIS A 52 -9.68 4.79 -2.26
CA HIS A 52 -9.36 4.01 -3.45
C HIS A 52 -8.09 4.48 -4.16
N TRP A 53 -7.75 5.75 -4.05
CA TRP A 53 -6.49 6.28 -4.57
C TRP A 53 -5.25 5.60 -3.94
N ALA A 54 -5.27 5.33 -2.62
CA ALA A 54 -4.20 4.61 -1.92
C ALA A 54 -4.13 3.14 -2.34
N TYR A 55 -5.30 2.50 -2.45
CA TYR A 55 -5.40 1.15 -3.01
C TYR A 55 -4.81 1.06 -4.42
N ARG A 56 -5.15 2.01 -5.30
CA ARG A 56 -4.61 2.08 -6.67
C ARG A 56 -3.09 2.27 -6.70
N ALA A 57 -2.56 3.09 -5.80
CA ALA A 57 -1.11 3.28 -5.67
C ALA A 57 -0.43 1.94 -5.32
N MET A 58 -0.94 1.23 -4.32
CA MET A 58 -0.43 -0.08 -3.92
C MET A 58 -0.57 -1.15 -5.01
N ALA A 59 -1.71 -1.20 -5.70
CA ALA A 59 -1.92 -2.09 -6.85
C ALA A 59 -0.96 -1.79 -8.01
N GLY A 60 -0.64 -0.52 -8.22
CA GLY A 60 0.37 -0.09 -9.19
C GLY A 60 1.78 -0.57 -8.83
N LEU A 61 2.13 -0.51 -7.54
CA LEU A 61 3.39 -1.04 -7.03
C LEU A 61 3.47 -2.56 -7.20
N GLU A 62 2.42 -3.31 -6.79
CA GLU A 62 2.36 -4.75 -7.02
C GLU A 62 2.60 -5.09 -8.49
N LYS A 63 1.86 -4.45 -9.40
CA LYS A 63 2.00 -4.66 -10.85
C LYS A 63 3.43 -4.39 -11.31
N ARG A 64 4.04 -3.29 -10.86
CA ARG A 64 5.41 -2.94 -11.22
C ARG A 64 6.43 -3.94 -10.70
N MET A 65 6.28 -4.39 -9.45
CA MET A 65 7.17 -5.37 -8.84
C MET A 65 7.09 -6.73 -9.52
N ARG A 66 5.89 -7.16 -9.96
CA ARG A 66 5.72 -8.38 -10.76
C ARG A 66 6.40 -8.26 -12.13
N GLN A 67 6.27 -7.13 -12.81
CA GLN A 67 6.97 -6.86 -14.08
C GLN A 67 8.49 -6.91 -13.94
N LEU A 68 9.02 -6.50 -12.79
CA LEU A 68 10.45 -6.53 -12.46
C LEU A 68 10.92 -7.89 -11.93
N ASN A 69 10.01 -8.87 -11.77
CA ASN A 69 10.27 -10.19 -11.19
C ASN A 69 10.93 -10.12 -9.79
N VAL A 70 10.53 -9.15 -8.95
CA VAL A 70 11.00 -9.02 -7.57
C VAL A 70 10.06 -9.63 -6.54
N LEU A 71 8.88 -10.10 -6.95
CA LEU A 71 7.97 -10.89 -6.15
C LEU A 71 8.21 -12.39 -6.37
N GLU A 72 7.97 -13.17 -5.33
CA GLU A 72 8.21 -14.62 -5.35
C GLU A 72 7.02 -15.40 -5.92
N THR A 73 5.81 -14.96 -5.58
CA THR A 73 4.58 -15.64 -5.99
C THR A 73 4.22 -15.32 -7.44
N LYS A 74 3.51 -16.27 -8.06
CA LYS A 74 2.94 -16.11 -9.41
C LYS A 74 1.45 -16.45 -9.39
N PRO A 75 0.64 -15.65 -8.70
CA PRO A 75 -0.79 -15.92 -8.56
C PRO A 75 -1.51 -15.83 -9.91
N ARG A 76 -2.64 -16.49 -10.01
CA ARG A 76 -3.49 -16.43 -11.20
C ARG A 76 -4.03 -15.01 -11.45
N PHE A 77 -4.33 -14.29 -10.38
CA PHE A 77 -4.78 -12.90 -10.39
C PHE A 77 -3.90 -12.07 -9.47
N PRO A 78 -3.74 -10.75 -9.71
CA PRO A 78 -3.01 -9.91 -8.77
C PRO A 78 -3.70 -9.93 -7.39
N PHE A 79 -2.93 -9.73 -6.34
CA PHE A 79 -3.46 -9.62 -4.97
C PHE A 79 -4.46 -8.46 -4.85
N LEU A 80 -4.22 -7.38 -5.59
CA LEU A 80 -5.01 -6.14 -5.60
C LEU A 80 -5.70 -5.95 -6.96
N PRO A 81 -6.76 -6.71 -7.28
CA PRO A 81 -7.36 -6.73 -8.62
C PRO A 81 -8.15 -5.48 -8.97
N ASP A 82 -8.60 -4.71 -7.98
CA ASP A 82 -9.54 -3.60 -8.14
C ASP A 82 -8.87 -2.26 -8.52
N GLY A 83 -7.62 -2.25 -8.96
CA GLY A 83 -6.89 -1.03 -9.33
C GLY A 83 -7.62 -0.10 -10.33
N ASN A 84 -8.51 -0.64 -11.15
CA ASN A 84 -9.32 0.09 -12.12
C ASN A 84 -10.82 0.15 -11.75
N LYS A 85 -11.18 -0.13 -10.50
CA LYS A 85 -12.57 -0.10 -10.03
C LYS A 85 -13.13 1.31 -10.13
N THR A 86 -14.29 1.44 -10.74
CA THR A 86 -14.97 2.73 -10.92
C THR A 86 -15.92 3.02 -9.76
N ALA A 87 -16.20 4.29 -9.49
CA ALA A 87 -16.98 4.74 -8.34
C ALA A 87 -18.36 4.06 -8.21
N ASN A 88 -19.02 3.78 -9.33
CA ASN A 88 -20.34 3.13 -9.37
C ASN A 88 -20.32 1.64 -8.99
N ARG A 89 -19.13 1.04 -8.85
CA ARG A 89 -18.95 -0.37 -8.44
C ARG A 89 -18.69 -0.53 -6.95
N PHE A 90 -18.53 0.57 -6.20
CA PHE A 90 -18.41 0.50 -4.76
C PHE A 90 -19.77 0.28 -4.12
N THR A 91 -19.83 -0.69 -3.21
CA THR A 91 -20.99 -0.95 -2.36
C THR A 91 -20.75 -0.34 -0.97
N ARG A 92 -21.79 -0.19 -0.18
CA ARG A 92 -21.65 0.23 1.23
C ARG A 92 -21.24 -0.92 2.15
N SER A 93 -21.00 -2.10 1.57
CA SER A 93 -20.55 -3.28 2.32
C SER A 93 -19.07 -3.17 2.61
N TYR A 94 -18.69 -3.37 3.86
CA TYR A 94 -17.30 -3.50 4.32
C TYR A 94 -17.26 -4.54 5.45
N ILE A 95 -16.07 -5.04 5.70
CA ILE A 95 -15.81 -5.99 6.78
C ILE A 95 -15.54 -5.18 8.05
N ASP A 96 -16.23 -5.51 9.15
CA ASP A 96 -16.06 -4.86 10.45
C ASP A 96 -14.80 -5.37 11.13
N ASP A 97 -13.91 -4.44 11.53
CA ASP A 97 -12.59 -4.76 12.05
C ASP A 97 -12.04 -3.59 12.89
N ASP A 98 -10.79 -3.68 13.34
CA ASP A 98 -10.08 -2.73 14.20
C ASP A 98 -9.98 -1.28 13.64
N HIS A 99 -10.19 -1.09 12.35
CA HIS A 99 -10.26 0.25 11.73
C HIS A 99 -11.53 1.02 12.08
N ARG A 100 -12.62 0.33 12.45
CA ARG A 100 -13.94 0.94 12.62
C ARG A 100 -13.99 2.10 13.61
N PRO A 101 -13.38 2.03 14.80
CA PRO A 101 -13.38 3.14 15.75
C PRO A 101 -12.71 4.40 15.22
N PHE A 102 -11.67 4.23 14.38
CA PHE A 102 -10.96 5.33 13.72
C PHE A 102 -11.79 5.92 12.58
N MET A 103 -12.40 5.06 11.75
CA MET A 103 -13.27 5.47 10.65
C MET A 103 -14.48 6.28 11.16
N GLN A 104 -15.08 5.88 12.27
CA GLN A 104 -16.21 6.61 12.90
C GLN A 104 -15.82 8.01 13.37
N ARG A 105 -14.52 8.28 13.55
CA ARG A 105 -13.94 9.55 13.95
C ARG A 105 -13.30 10.33 12.78
N GLY A 106 -13.60 9.91 11.54
CA GLY A 106 -13.20 10.62 10.33
C GLY A 106 -11.82 10.30 9.81
N VAL A 107 -11.14 9.29 10.35
CA VAL A 107 -9.85 8.85 9.82
C VAL A 107 -10.05 8.08 8.51
N ASP A 108 -9.26 8.41 7.50
CA ASP A 108 -9.22 7.70 6.22
C ASP A 108 -8.63 6.29 6.39
N ILE A 109 -9.33 5.28 5.86
CA ILE A 109 -8.98 3.86 6.06
C ILE A 109 -8.58 3.19 4.74
N LEU A 110 -7.43 2.52 4.73
CA LEU A 110 -7.08 1.51 3.72
C LEU A 110 -7.10 0.13 4.41
N HIS A 111 -8.16 -0.63 4.21
CA HIS A 111 -8.32 -1.97 4.77
C HIS A 111 -7.89 -3.02 3.73
N LEU A 112 -6.85 -3.77 4.03
CA LEU A 112 -6.32 -4.85 3.21
C LEU A 112 -6.64 -6.18 3.88
N ILE A 113 -7.79 -6.73 3.54
CA ILE A 113 -8.28 -8.03 4.00
C ILE A 113 -8.82 -8.81 2.80
N PRO A 114 -8.50 -10.11 2.64
CA PRO A 114 -8.96 -10.90 1.50
C PRO A 114 -10.46 -11.17 1.57
N SER A 115 -11.03 -11.38 0.39
CA SER A 115 -12.38 -11.91 0.24
C SER A 115 -12.40 -12.88 -0.94
N PRO A 116 -12.68 -14.19 -0.71
CA PRO A 116 -13.05 -14.80 0.58
C PRO A 116 -11.92 -14.79 1.61
N PHE A 117 -12.27 -15.06 2.87
CA PHE A 117 -11.30 -15.27 3.95
C PHE A 117 -10.53 -16.59 3.73
N PRO A 118 -9.31 -16.73 4.31
CA PRO A 118 -8.60 -18.00 4.32
C PRO A 118 -9.41 -19.11 4.95
N ASP A 119 -9.30 -20.34 4.41
CA ASP A 119 -10.02 -21.50 4.92
C ASP A 119 -9.63 -21.87 6.38
N VAL A 120 -8.42 -21.48 6.80
CA VAL A 120 -7.92 -21.69 8.16
C VAL A 120 -8.46 -20.67 9.18
N TRP A 121 -9.12 -19.61 8.73
CA TRP A 121 -9.60 -18.56 9.61
C TRP A 121 -10.58 -19.08 10.66
N HIS A 122 -10.31 -18.83 11.94
CA HIS A 122 -11.06 -19.33 13.09
C HIS A 122 -11.05 -20.86 13.25
N GLU A 123 -10.14 -21.56 12.58
CA GLU A 123 -9.92 -22.99 12.76
C GLU A 123 -8.68 -23.24 13.63
N ILE A 124 -8.56 -24.47 14.17
CA ILE A 124 -7.40 -24.86 14.97
C ILE A 124 -6.10 -24.87 14.16
N THR A 125 -6.21 -24.88 12.85
CA THR A 125 -5.12 -24.83 11.87
C THR A 125 -4.71 -23.41 11.50
N ASP A 126 -5.27 -22.38 12.16
CA ASP A 126 -4.80 -21.01 11.99
C ASP A 126 -3.54 -20.76 12.81
N ASP A 127 -2.42 -21.25 12.29
CA ASP A 127 -1.11 -21.24 12.93
C ASP A 127 0.02 -20.92 11.94
N GLY A 128 1.25 -20.85 12.45
CA GLY A 128 2.42 -20.51 11.63
C GLY A 128 2.80 -21.56 10.58
N GLU A 129 2.34 -22.82 10.69
CA GLU A 129 2.64 -23.90 9.73
C GLU A 129 1.79 -23.75 8.45
N HIS A 130 0.65 -23.06 8.54
CA HIS A 130 -0.28 -22.82 7.45
C HIS A 130 -0.03 -21.48 6.72
N LEU A 131 1.01 -20.75 7.09
CA LEU A 131 1.41 -19.54 6.37
C LEU A 131 2.09 -19.86 5.03
N ASP A 132 1.64 -19.26 3.95
CA ASP A 132 2.38 -19.22 2.68
C ASP A 132 3.47 -18.16 2.75
N LEU A 133 4.68 -18.56 3.16
CA LEU A 133 5.79 -17.63 3.36
C LEU A 133 6.17 -16.81 2.11
N PRO A 134 6.10 -17.33 0.86
CA PRO A 134 6.27 -16.51 -0.34
C PRO A 134 5.26 -15.34 -0.40
N THR A 135 3.98 -15.61 -0.11
CA THR A 135 2.94 -14.56 -0.06
C THR A 135 3.22 -13.53 1.03
N VAL A 136 3.60 -13.99 2.24
CA VAL A 136 3.96 -13.08 3.35
C VAL A 136 5.13 -12.17 2.96
N ARG A 137 6.17 -12.73 2.32
CA ARG A 137 7.32 -11.93 1.85
C ARG A 137 6.94 -10.94 0.76
N ASP A 138 6.06 -11.32 -0.15
CA ASP A 138 5.58 -10.42 -1.19
C ASP A 138 4.76 -9.27 -0.61
N TRP A 139 3.89 -9.54 0.37
CA TRP A 139 3.19 -8.48 1.10
C TRP A 139 4.15 -7.55 1.84
N ALA A 140 5.17 -8.08 2.50
CA ALA A 140 6.19 -7.26 3.15
C ALA A 140 6.88 -6.31 2.16
N ARG A 141 7.22 -6.79 0.95
CA ARG A 141 7.82 -5.96 -0.11
C ARG A 141 6.87 -4.90 -0.63
N ILE A 142 5.62 -5.28 -0.94
CA ILE A 142 4.60 -4.36 -1.49
C ILE A 142 4.30 -3.26 -0.46
N THR A 143 4.10 -3.63 0.81
CA THR A 143 3.80 -2.69 1.89
C THR A 143 4.98 -1.75 2.14
N THR A 144 6.21 -2.29 2.19
CA THR A 144 7.41 -1.46 2.35
C THR A 144 7.55 -0.47 1.21
N ALA A 145 7.36 -0.90 -0.04
CA ALA A 145 7.43 -0.02 -1.20
C ALA A 145 6.35 1.07 -1.14
N PHE A 146 5.15 0.73 -0.68
CA PHE A 146 4.07 1.71 -0.50
C PHE A 146 4.41 2.75 0.56
N VAL A 147 4.95 2.34 1.71
CA VAL A 147 5.36 3.27 2.78
C VAL A 147 6.49 4.19 2.29
N VAL A 148 7.48 3.64 1.60
CA VAL A 148 8.60 4.42 1.03
C VAL A 148 8.11 5.47 0.03
N ASP A 149 7.19 5.09 -0.85
CA ASP A 149 6.61 5.98 -1.84
C ASP A 149 5.72 7.06 -1.18
N TRP A 150 4.89 6.65 -0.24
CA TRP A 150 4.01 7.53 0.54
C TRP A 150 4.78 8.61 1.31
N MET A 151 5.88 8.22 1.95
CA MET A 151 6.71 9.11 2.76
C MET A 151 7.71 9.93 1.93
N GLY A 152 7.85 9.67 0.62
CA GLY A 152 8.81 10.34 -0.25
C GLY A 152 10.27 10.10 0.14
N ILE A 153 10.59 8.94 0.73
CA ILE A 153 11.93 8.61 1.25
C ILE A 153 12.76 7.72 0.33
N GLN A 154 12.42 7.63 -0.93
CA GLN A 154 13.11 6.78 -1.92
C GLN A 154 14.62 7.07 -1.99
N ASP A 155 15.01 8.32 -1.88
CA ASP A 155 16.42 8.75 -1.96
C ASP A 155 17.24 8.36 -0.72
N PHE A 156 16.57 8.08 0.39
CA PHE A 156 17.19 7.64 1.64
C PHE A 156 17.33 6.13 1.74
N MET A 157 16.74 5.38 0.82
CA MET A 157 16.85 3.92 0.82
C MET A 157 18.24 3.47 0.40
N PRO A 158 18.78 2.38 1.02
CA PRO A 158 20.07 1.83 0.64
C PRO A 158 20.11 1.48 -0.85
N LYS A 159 21.07 2.03 -1.58
CA LYS A 159 21.30 1.64 -2.98
C LYS A 159 21.97 0.28 -3.00
N LEU A 160 21.38 -0.68 -3.71
CA LEU A 160 22.00 -1.98 -3.92
C LEU A 160 23.38 -1.78 -4.59
N ALA A 161 24.42 -2.25 -3.91
CA ALA A 161 25.75 -2.25 -4.48
C ALA A 161 25.75 -3.10 -5.76
N GLY A 162 25.88 -2.46 -6.94
CA GLY A 162 26.02 -3.19 -8.21
C GLY A 162 25.12 -2.78 -9.37
N THR A 163 24.14 -1.92 -9.20
CA THR A 163 23.38 -1.37 -10.34
C THR A 163 24.17 -0.23 -11.00
N LYS A 164 25.11 -0.57 -11.88
CA LYS A 164 25.66 0.42 -12.83
C LYS A 164 24.49 0.93 -13.67
N ALA A 165 24.06 2.16 -13.46
CA ALA A 165 23.16 2.84 -14.36
C ALA A 165 23.77 2.82 -15.76
N LYS A 166 23.14 2.13 -16.72
CA LYS A 166 23.43 2.31 -18.14
C LYS A 166 23.08 3.75 -18.47
N ARG A 167 24.07 4.62 -18.46
CA ARG A 167 23.95 5.94 -19.08
C ARG A 167 23.79 5.70 -20.57
N ASN A 168 22.58 5.82 -21.08
CA ASN A 168 22.33 5.98 -22.51
C ASN A 168 22.92 7.33 -22.90
N GLY A 169 24.13 7.30 -23.45
CA GLY A 169 24.75 8.44 -24.09
C GLY A 169 23.96 8.77 -25.36
N ALA A 170 23.09 9.76 -25.30
CA ALA A 170 22.62 10.44 -26.48
C ALA A 170 23.76 11.34 -26.95
N ALA A 171 24.45 10.89 -28.00
CA ALA A 171 25.42 11.72 -28.71
C ALA A 171 24.65 12.87 -29.37
N ALA A 172 24.87 14.08 -28.87
CA ALA A 172 24.43 15.29 -29.55
C ALA A 172 25.30 15.50 -30.78
N THR A 173 24.74 15.26 -31.96
CA THR A 173 25.36 15.60 -33.24
C THR A 173 25.18 17.11 -33.45
N THR A 174 26.23 17.86 -33.20
CA THR A 174 26.33 19.29 -33.52
C THR A 174 26.60 19.37 -35.03
N THR A 175 25.58 19.69 -35.82
CA THR A 175 25.72 20.12 -37.20
C THR A 175 26.07 21.63 -37.21
N SER A 176 27.36 21.93 -37.43
CA SER A 176 27.84 23.27 -37.74
C SER A 176 27.37 23.64 -39.15
N SER A 177 26.42 24.55 -39.28
CA SER A 177 26.09 25.21 -40.54
C SER A 177 27.01 26.41 -40.69
N ARG A 178 27.99 26.30 -41.62
CA ARG A 178 28.73 27.46 -42.12
C ARG A 178 27.83 28.30 -43.04
N ARG A 179 27.56 29.49 -42.62
CA ARG A 179 26.99 30.56 -43.47
C ARG A 179 28.11 31.08 -44.32
N THR A 180 28.06 30.93 -45.64
CA THR A 180 28.88 31.64 -46.62
C THR A 180 28.06 32.81 -47.13
N GLU A 181 28.58 34.01 -46.92
CA GLU A 181 28.09 35.25 -47.57
C GLU A 181 28.58 35.27 -49.02
N LEU A 182 27.69 35.67 -49.91
CA LEU A 182 27.92 36.54 -51.07
C LEU A 182 26.58 37.18 -51.45
#